data_4890bbae4609313e9430d99e8eef1c20
#
_entry.id   4890bbae4609313e9430d99e8eef1c20
#
_cell.length_a   1.000
_cell.length_b   1.000
_cell.length_c   1.000
_cell.angle_alpha   90.00
_cell.angle_beta   90.00
_cell.angle_gamma   90.00
#
_symmetry.space_group_name_H-M   'P 1'
#
loop_
_entity.id
_entity.type
_entity.pdbx_description
1 polymer ?
#
loop_
_entity_poly.entity_id
_entity_poly.type
_entity_poly.pdbx_seq_one_letter_code
_entity_poly.pdbx_strand_id
1 'polypeptide(L)'
;LPHLDRGKSVVIIGAGPAGYFAALHLIHHGIRPIVLDRGKDVRARRRDLRAIQQFAHVDPDSNYCFGEGGAGAYSDGKLYTRSSKRGDVHHVLRVLVEHGATTAILVDAHPHIGSNKLPGVVSAMRETIESRGGQVRFGARVTDFILQDGRMIGVLVNDGEEVMGDAVIVATGHSARDIYALCQRRGVRTEFKP
;
A
#
# COMPACT_ATOMS: atom_id res chain seq x y z
N LEU A 1 -5.28 -18.74 0.81
CA LEU A 1 -5.83 -17.82 -0.19
C LEU A 1 -6.00 -18.55 -1.53
N PRO A 2 -7.12 -18.33 -2.26
CA PRO A 2 -7.35 -18.95 -3.57
C PRO A 2 -6.33 -18.47 -4.60
N HIS A 3 -6.12 -19.24 -5.67
CA HIS A 3 -5.41 -18.80 -6.86
C HIS A 3 -6.37 -18.00 -7.74
N LEU A 4 -5.90 -16.89 -8.32
CA LEU A 4 -6.76 -16.01 -9.11
C LEU A 4 -6.74 -16.44 -10.57
N ASP A 5 -7.86 -16.87 -11.06
CA ASP A 5 -8.12 -17.00 -12.49
C ASP A 5 -8.68 -15.68 -13.04
N ARG A 6 -8.58 -15.47 -14.37
CA ARG A 6 -8.90 -14.27 -15.16
C ARG A 6 -10.25 -13.58 -14.84
N GLY A 7 -10.51 -13.35 -13.55
CA GLY A 7 -11.69 -12.65 -13.03
C GLY A 7 -11.51 -11.14 -12.99
N LYS A 8 -12.33 -10.50 -12.16
CA LYS A 8 -12.28 -9.06 -11.90
C LYS A 8 -10.93 -8.63 -11.36
N SER A 9 -10.47 -7.45 -11.75
CA SER A 9 -9.25 -6.83 -11.26
C SER A 9 -9.51 -5.49 -10.59
N VAL A 10 -8.73 -5.16 -9.58
CA VAL A 10 -8.81 -3.87 -8.88
C VAL A 10 -7.42 -3.25 -8.83
N VAL A 11 -7.32 -2.02 -9.33
CA VAL A 11 -6.10 -1.22 -9.21
C VAL A 11 -6.04 -0.59 -7.83
N ILE A 12 -4.89 -0.71 -7.16
CA ILE A 12 -4.65 -0.13 -5.84
C ILE A 12 -3.47 0.84 -5.96
N ILE A 13 -3.71 2.10 -5.62
CA ILE A 13 -2.68 3.14 -5.66
C ILE A 13 -2.05 3.27 -4.28
N GLY A 14 -0.82 2.77 -4.12
CA GLY A 14 -0.04 2.78 -2.90
C GLY A 14 0.18 1.39 -2.30
N ALA A 15 1.44 1.02 -2.11
CA ALA A 15 1.89 -0.23 -1.47
C ALA A 15 2.15 -0.04 0.05
N GLY A 16 1.42 0.86 0.69
CA GLY A 16 1.39 1.02 2.14
C GLY A 16 0.50 -0.03 2.82
N PRO A 17 0.34 0.03 4.16
CA PRO A 17 -0.48 -0.93 4.90
C PRO A 17 -1.90 -1.05 4.32
N ALA A 18 -2.57 0.07 4.06
CA ALA A 18 -3.93 0.06 3.50
C ALA A 18 -3.99 -0.68 2.16
N GLY A 19 -3.01 -0.44 1.27
CA GLY A 19 -2.95 -1.09 -0.04
C GLY A 19 -2.70 -2.59 0.05
N TYR A 20 -1.76 -3.02 0.87
CA TYR A 20 -1.45 -4.46 1.00
C TYR A 20 -2.56 -5.25 1.70
N PHE A 21 -3.17 -4.70 2.75
CA PHE A 21 -4.33 -5.35 3.37
C PHE A 21 -5.53 -5.41 2.41
N ALA A 22 -5.77 -4.35 1.62
CA ALA A 22 -6.78 -4.38 0.58
C ALA A 22 -6.48 -5.45 -0.48
N ALA A 23 -5.22 -5.57 -0.93
CA ALA A 23 -4.81 -6.58 -1.90
C ALA A 23 -5.04 -8.00 -1.39
N LEU A 24 -4.59 -8.31 -0.15
CA LEU A 24 -4.82 -9.61 0.47
C LEU A 24 -6.31 -9.93 0.64
N HIS A 25 -7.11 -8.92 1.00
CA HIS A 25 -8.57 -9.08 1.12
C HIS A 25 -9.23 -9.35 -0.24
N LEU A 26 -8.83 -8.65 -1.29
CA LEU A 26 -9.33 -8.90 -2.65
C LEU A 26 -8.99 -10.32 -3.12
N ILE A 27 -7.78 -10.80 -2.88
CA ILE A 27 -7.37 -12.17 -3.19
C ILE A 27 -8.26 -13.18 -2.47
N HIS A 28 -8.60 -12.92 -1.20
CA HIS A 28 -9.52 -13.80 -0.46
C HIS A 28 -10.89 -13.94 -1.14
N HIS A 29 -11.32 -12.91 -1.83
CA HIS A 29 -12.57 -12.88 -2.61
C HIS A 29 -12.40 -13.25 -4.09
N GLY A 30 -11.26 -13.79 -4.51
CA GLY A 30 -11.01 -14.19 -5.89
C GLY A 30 -10.81 -13.01 -6.86
N ILE A 31 -10.55 -11.81 -6.37
CA ILE A 31 -10.34 -10.60 -7.15
C ILE A 31 -8.86 -10.31 -7.29
N ARG A 32 -8.38 -10.07 -8.51
CA ARG A 32 -6.97 -9.80 -8.79
C ARG A 32 -6.59 -8.37 -8.41
N PRO A 33 -5.67 -8.14 -7.45
CA PRO A 33 -5.14 -6.82 -7.17
C PRO A 33 -3.99 -6.47 -8.12
N ILE A 34 -3.93 -5.19 -8.52
CA ILE A 34 -2.81 -4.56 -9.23
C ILE A 34 -2.37 -3.38 -8.37
N VAL A 35 -1.33 -3.59 -7.57
CA VAL A 35 -0.81 -2.57 -6.65
C VAL A 35 0.26 -1.75 -7.36
N LEU A 36 0.10 -0.43 -7.36
CA LEU A 36 1.02 0.53 -7.97
C LEU A 36 1.60 1.43 -6.88
N ASP A 37 2.91 1.50 -6.78
CA ASP A 37 3.58 2.46 -5.89
C ASP A 37 4.60 3.28 -6.66
N ARG A 38 4.64 4.58 -6.37
CA ARG A 38 5.59 5.51 -7.00
C ARG A 38 7.03 5.26 -6.59
N GLY A 39 7.20 4.78 -5.34
CA GLY A 39 8.51 4.54 -4.76
C GLY A 39 9.06 3.15 -5.08
N LYS A 40 10.08 2.77 -4.33
CA LYS A 40 10.83 1.53 -4.51
C LYS A 40 10.41 0.48 -3.49
N ASP A 41 10.81 -0.78 -3.74
CA ASP A 41 10.69 -1.86 -2.75
C ASP A 41 11.47 -1.55 -1.46
N VAL A 42 11.17 -2.27 -0.38
CA VAL A 42 11.79 -2.00 0.94
C VAL A 42 13.32 -2.07 0.92
N ARG A 43 13.94 -2.90 0.08
CA ARG A 43 15.41 -3.01 0.03
C ARG A 43 16.04 -1.80 -0.67
N ALA A 44 15.49 -1.41 -1.83
CA ALA A 44 15.98 -0.27 -2.59
C ALA A 44 15.70 1.04 -1.83
N ARG A 45 14.49 1.18 -1.26
CA ARG A 45 14.09 2.34 -0.46
C ARG A 45 14.99 2.61 0.75
N ARG A 46 15.58 1.55 1.37
CA ARG A 46 16.55 1.72 2.46
C ARG A 46 17.76 2.56 2.04
N ARG A 47 18.19 2.47 0.78
CA ARG A 47 19.28 3.29 0.24
C ARG A 47 18.88 4.75 0.10
N ASP A 48 17.63 5.02 -0.33
CA ASP A 48 17.12 6.38 -0.45
C ASP A 48 17.01 7.05 0.91
N LEU A 49 16.56 6.32 1.94
CA LEU A 49 16.51 6.83 3.32
C LEU A 49 17.90 7.12 3.89
N ARG A 50 18.90 6.29 3.56
CA ARG A 50 20.29 6.57 3.92
C ARG A 50 20.80 7.84 3.24
N ALA A 51 20.44 8.06 1.97
CA ALA A 51 20.82 9.27 1.25
C ALA A 51 20.24 10.54 1.89
N ILE A 52 19.01 10.48 2.40
CA ILE A 52 18.41 11.58 3.18
C ILE A 52 19.24 11.85 4.45
N GLN A 53 19.58 10.81 5.20
CA GLN A 53 20.27 10.95 6.48
C GLN A 53 21.73 11.42 6.34
N GLN A 54 22.43 10.96 5.30
CA GLN A 54 23.86 11.25 5.12
C GLN A 54 24.14 12.47 4.24
N PHE A 55 23.28 12.73 3.27
CA PHE A 55 23.54 13.72 2.21
C PHE A 55 22.41 14.75 2.06
N ALA A 56 21.37 14.71 2.92
CA ALA A 56 20.17 15.52 2.79
C ALA A 56 19.50 15.44 1.37
N HIS A 57 19.74 14.34 0.64
CA HIS A 57 19.19 14.11 -0.68
C HIS A 57 17.86 13.36 -0.57
N VAL A 58 16.78 13.99 -1.03
CA VAL A 58 15.43 13.43 -0.99
C VAL A 58 15.00 13.05 -2.40
N ASP A 59 14.79 11.75 -2.65
CA ASP A 59 14.09 11.29 -3.85
C ASP A 59 12.59 11.63 -3.69
N PRO A 60 11.98 12.41 -4.59
CA PRO A 60 10.59 12.84 -4.46
C PRO A 60 9.58 11.69 -4.50
N ASP A 61 9.92 10.57 -5.13
CA ASP A 61 9.04 9.43 -5.30
C ASP A 61 9.42 8.25 -4.35
N SER A 62 10.61 8.26 -3.72
CA SER A 62 11.04 7.20 -2.80
C SER A 62 11.73 7.78 -1.56
N ASN A 63 10.99 7.87 -0.45
CA ASN A 63 11.45 8.54 0.77
C ASN A 63 10.69 8.01 2.01
N TYR A 64 10.65 8.77 3.11
CA TYR A 64 9.87 8.38 4.31
C TYR A 64 8.37 8.26 4.08
N CYS A 65 7.80 8.95 3.10
CA CYS A 65 6.37 8.95 2.84
C CYS A 65 5.94 7.93 1.79
N PHE A 66 6.80 7.67 0.79
CA PHE A 66 6.49 6.90 -0.40
C PHE A 66 7.41 5.68 -0.55
N GLY A 67 6.87 4.62 -1.13
CA GLY A 67 7.51 3.33 -1.33
C GLY A 67 6.90 2.23 -0.48
N GLU A 68 7.33 1.02 -0.73
CA GLU A 68 6.79 -0.21 -0.14
C GLU A 68 6.71 -0.16 1.39
N GLY A 69 5.55 -0.55 1.93
CA GLY A 69 5.25 -0.52 3.36
C GLY A 69 4.85 0.85 3.91
N GLY A 70 4.86 1.91 3.07
CA GLY A 70 4.44 3.25 3.46
C GLY A 70 5.33 3.92 4.51
N ALA A 71 4.81 4.95 5.17
CA ALA A 71 5.58 5.75 6.14
C ALA A 71 6.04 4.98 7.37
N GLY A 72 5.39 3.87 7.71
CA GLY A 72 5.69 3.05 8.88
C GLY A 72 6.76 1.98 8.67
N ALA A 73 7.19 1.68 7.43
CA ALA A 73 8.03 0.51 7.11
C ALA A 73 9.35 0.45 7.90
N TYR A 74 9.90 1.59 8.26
CA TYR A 74 11.17 1.70 9.01
C TYR A 74 10.98 2.30 10.41
N SER A 75 9.74 2.33 10.90
CA SER A 75 9.45 2.65 12.30
C SER A 75 9.68 1.42 13.20
N ASP A 76 9.50 1.59 14.49
CA ASP A 76 9.52 0.46 15.44
C ASP A 76 8.28 -0.47 15.31
N GLY A 77 7.35 -0.12 14.42
CA GLY A 77 6.19 -0.96 14.12
C GLY A 77 5.23 -1.09 15.31
N LYS A 78 4.96 -0.01 16.01
CA LYS A 78 3.93 0.04 17.05
C LYS A 78 2.56 -0.22 16.43
N LEU A 79 1.84 -1.20 16.97
CA LEU A 79 0.55 -1.67 16.48
C LEU A 79 -0.61 -1.30 17.42
N TYR A 80 -0.34 -0.53 18.47
CA TYR A 80 -1.36 -0.11 19.40
C TYR A 80 -2.40 0.81 18.76
N THR A 81 -3.66 0.48 18.96
CA THR A 81 -4.79 1.32 18.53
C THR A 81 -5.82 1.44 19.64
N ARG A 82 -6.43 2.60 19.74
CA ARG A 82 -7.62 2.83 20.60
C ARG A 82 -8.93 2.53 19.86
N SER A 83 -8.86 2.27 18.56
CA SER A 83 -10.03 2.01 17.72
C SER A 83 -10.39 0.53 17.79
N SER A 84 -11.26 0.16 18.73
CA SER A 84 -11.81 -1.20 18.84
C SER A 84 -13.22 -1.35 18.24
N LYS A 85 -13.84 -0.23 17.83
CA LYS A 85 -15.24 -0.20 17.38
C LYS A 85 -15.43 -0.53 15.90
N ARG A 86 -14.37 -0.47 15.09
CA ARG A 86 -14.45 -0.67 13.63
C ARG A 86 -13.33 -1.60 13.19
N GLY A 87 -13.72 -2.75 12.66
CA GLY A 87 -12.81 -3.78 12.16
C GLY A 87 -12.25 -4.71 13.24
N ASP A 88 -11.77 -5.87 12.80
CA ASP A 88 -11.13 -6.88 13.64
C ASP A 88 -9.62 -6.63 13.70
N VAL A 89 -9.16 -6.01 14.79
CA VAL A 89 -7.73 -5.77 15.05
C VAL A 89 -6.95 -7.09 15.12
N HIS A 90 -7.54 -8.13 15.73
CA HIS A 90 -6.90 -9.44 15.83
C HIS A 90 -6.69 -10.08 14.45
N HIS A 91 -7.59 -9.85 13.50
CA HIS A 91 -7.37 -10.31 12.12
C HIS A 91 -6.13 -9.65 11.52
N VAL A 92 -5.96 -8.33 11.70
CA VAL A 92 -4.76 -7.62 11.23
C VAL A 92 -3.49 -8.19 11.85
N LEU A 93 -3.49 -8.43 13.16
CA LEU A 93 -2.34 -9.00 13.87
C LEU A 93 -2.02 -10.43 13.38
N ARG A 94 -3.04 -11.27 13.17
CA ARG A 94 -2.85 -12.62 12.60
C ARG A 94 -2.22 -12.58 11.21
N VAL A 95 -2.70 -11.72 10.33
CA VAL A 95 -2.10 -11.53 8.99
C VAL A 95 -0.62 -11.15 9.09
N LEU A 96 -0.25 -10.25 10.01
CA LEU A 96 1.15 -9.89 10.22
C LEU A 96 1.99 -11.07 10.75
N VAL A 97 1.44 -11.90 11.64
CA VAL A 97 2.11 -13.13 12.14
C VAL A 97 2.30 -14.14 11.01
N GLU A 98 1.29 -14.35 10.17
CA GLU A 98 1.37 -15.23 8.99
C GLU A 98 2.47 -14.80 8.01
N HIS A 99 2.84 -13.52 8.04
CA HIS A 99 3.90 -12.95 7.21
C HIS A 99 5.23 -12.71 7.97
N GLY A 100 5.41 -13.36 9.12
CA GLY A 100 6.69 -13.39 9.84
C GLY A 100 6.84 -12.44 11.02
N ALA A 101 5.77 -11.76 11.45
CA ALA A 101 5.79 -11.07 12.73
C ALA A 101 5.80 -12.08 13.88
N THR A 102 6.30 -11.67 15.05
CA THR A 102 6.28 -12.52 16.26
C THR A 102 4.87 -12.78 16.75
N THR A 103 4.59 -14.00 17.22
CA THR A 103 3.29 -14.36 17.84
C THR A 103 3.00 -13.56 19.09
N ALA A 104 4.01 -13.00 19.75
CA ALA A 104 3.85 -12.14 20.93
C ALA A 104 2.89 -10.97 20.68
N ILE A 105 2.82 -10.44 19.45
CA ILE A 105 1.91 -9.33 19.11
C ILE A 105 0.43 -9.68 19.29
N LEU A 106 0.07 -10.96 19.35
CA LEU A 106 -1.32 -11.41 19.54
C LEU A 106 -1.79 -11.29 21.00
N VAL A 107 -0.86 -11.23 21.94
CA VAL A 107 -1.15 -11.24 23.39
C VAL A 107 -0.64 -10.00 24.11
N ASP A 108 0.30 -9.25 23.54
CA ASP A 108 0.87 -8.06 24.14
C ASP A 108 -0.17 -6.93 24.19
N ALA A 109 -0.22 -6.22 25.32
CA ALA A 109 -1.09 -5.05 25.47
C ALA A 109 -0.67 -3.86 24.59
N HIS A 110 0.61 -3.75 24.26
CA HIS A 110 1.19 -2.72 23.37
C HIS A 110 2.10 -3.39 22.32
N PRO A 111 1.52 -4.11 21.36
CA PRO A 111 2.28 -4.91 20.43
C PRO A 111 3.14 -4.04 19.48
N HIS A 112 4.35 -4.52 19.20
CA HIS A 112 5.26 -3.91 18.23
C HIS A 112 6.06 -4.98 17.50
N ILE A 113 6.39 -4.73 16.23
CA ILE A 113 7.12 -5.70 15.39
C ILE A 113 8.63 -5.48 15.48
N GLY A 114 9.07 -4.26 15.61
CA GLY A 114 10.47 -3.85 15.57
C GLY A 114 10.94 -3.43 14.16
N SER A 115 11.73 -2.37 14.11
CA SER A 115 12.15 -1.69 12.88
C SER A 115 12.95 -2.57 11.91
N ASN A 116 13.67 -3.58 12.42
CA ASN A 116 14.44 -4.49 11.59
C ASN A 116 13.60 -5.65 11.00
N LYS A 117 12.46 -5.96 11.61
CA LYS A 117 11.59 -7.08 11.19
C LYS A 117 10.48 -6.64 10.24
N LEU A 118 9.94 -5.43 10.44
CA LEU A 118 8.81 -4.94 9.67
C LEU A 118 9.06 -4.92 8.14
N PRO A 119 10.24 -4.52 7.61
CA PRO A 119 10.52 -4.65 6.19
C PRO A 119 10.42 -6.09 5.65
N GLY A 120 10.80 -7.08 6.45
CA GLY A 120 10.67 -8.50 6.10
C GLY A 120 9.20 -8.94 6.03
N VAL A 121 8.38 -8.52 6.99
CA VAL A 121 6.93 -8.79 6.98
C VAL A 121 6.28 -8.19 5.74
N VAL A 122 6.63 -6.95 5.40
CA VAL A 122 6.10 -6.25 4.22
C VAL A 122 6.49 -6.98 2.92
N SER A 123 7.76 -7.41 2.79
CA SER A 123 8.20 -8.24 1.67
C SER A 123 7.41 -9.56 1.55
N ALA A 124 7.19 -10.24 2.68
CA ALA A 124 6.45 -11.50 2.68
C ALA A 124 4.98 -11.30 2.26
N MET A 125 4.35 -10.17 2.66
CA MET A 125 3.01 -9.80 2.18
C MET A 125 3.00 -9.62 0.66
N ARG A 126 3.98 -8.92 0.09
CA ARG A 126 4.13 -8.77 -1.37
C ARG A 126 4.27 -10.12 -2.06
N GLU A 127 5.18 -10.97 -1.58
CA GLU A 127 5.41 -12.30 -2.13
C GLU A 127 4.13 -13.15 -2.12
N THR A 128 3.32 -13.03 -1.06
CA THR A 128 1.99 -13.67 -1.01
C THR A 128 1.06 -13.12 -2.09
N ILE A 129 0.99 -11.80 -2.27
CA ILE A 129 0.15 -11.17 -3.30
C ILE A 129 0.56 -11.67 -4.69
N GLU A 130 1.85 -11.64 -5.00
CA GLU A 130 2.40 -12.03 -6.31
C GLU A 130 2.23 -13.54 -6.58
N SER A 131 2.52 -14.39 -5.59
CA SER A 131 2.37 -15.85 -5.71
C SER A 131 0.93 -16.30 -5.93
N ARG A 132 -0.04 -15.45 -5.59
CA ARG A 132 -1.47 -15.70 -5.80
C ARG A 132 -2.02 -15.08 -7.09
N GLY A 133 -1.17 -14.50 -7.94
CA GLY A 133 -1.56 -13.93 -9.24
C GLY A 133 -1.91 -12.45 -9.20
N GLY A 134 -1.74 -11.77 -8.06
CA GLY A 134 -1.74 -10.31 -7.97
C GLY A 134 -0.47 -9.73 -8.60
N GLN A 135 -0.44 -8.42 -8.76
CA GLN A 135 0.73 -7.68 -9.24
C GLN A 135 1.11 -6.58 -8.26
N VAL A 136 2.41 -6.39 -8.04
CA VAL A 136 2.95 -5.24 -7.30
C VAL A 136 4.01 -4.57 -8.16
N ARG A 137 3.82 -3.28 -8.45
CA ARG A 137 4.69 -2.52 -9.36
C ARG A 137 5.24 -1.30 -8.63
N PHE A 138 6.55 -1.16 -8.65
CA PHE A 138 7.29 -0.02 -8.10
C PHE A 138 7.74 0.93 -9.20
N GLY A 139 8.07 2.18 -8.86
CA GLY A 139 8.34 3.23 -9.83
C GLY A 139 7.14 3.53 -10.73
N ALA A 140 5.94 3.21 -10.25
CA ALA A 140 4.67 3.34 -10.95
C ALA A 140 3.86 4.50 -10.37
N ARG A 141 4.22 5.72 -10.73
CA ARG A 141 3.54 6.94 -10.28
C ARG A 141 2.25 7.13 -11.05
N VAL A 142 1.12 7.11 -10.35
CA VAL A 142 -0.17 7.45 -10.92
C VAL A 142 -0.24 8.97 -11.11
N THR A 143 -0.48 9.39 -12.36
CA THR A 143 -0.50 10.80 -12.78
C THR A 143 -1.88 11.26 -13.17
N ASP A 144 -2.79 10.34 -13.55
CA ASP A 144 -4.17 10.67 -13.84
C ASP A 144 -5.14 9.49 -13.59
N PHE A 145 -6.44 9.79 -13.55
CA PHE A 145 -7.53 8.82 -13.47
C PHE A 145 -8.21 8.67 -14.82
N ILE A 146 -8.51 7.43 -15.20
CA ILE A 146 -9.29 7.12 -16.41
C ILE A 146 -10.75 6.95 -15.98
N LEU A 147 -11.60 7.85 -16.43
CA LEU A 147 -13.02 7.89 -16.10
C LEU A 147 -13.86 7.53 -17.32
N GLN A 148 -14.85 6.69 -17.14
CA GLN A 148 -15.88 6.38 -18.13
C GLN A 148 -17.24 6.39 -17.44
N ASP A 149 -18.18 7.17 -17.97
CA ASP A 149 -19.56 7.27 -17.44
C ASP A 149 -19.62 7.55 -15.92
N GLY A 150 -18.72 8.44 -15.43
CA GLY A 150 -18.62 8.79 -14.02
C GLY A 150 -17.99 7.73 -13.12
N ARG A 151 -17.49 6.63 -13.69
CA ARG A 151 -16.78 5.56 -12.98
C ARG A 151 -15.29 5.62 -13.27
N MET A 152 -14.48 5.36 -12.24
CA MET A 152 -13.06 5.19 -12.39
C MET A 152 -12.74 3.75 -12.83
N ILE A 153 -12.27 3.60 -14.07
CA ILE A 153 -12.02 2.30 -14.72
C ILE A 153 -10.53 2.00 -14.88
N GLY A 154 -9.68 2.91 -14.46
CA GLY A 154 -8.22 2.75 -14.55
C GLY A 154 -7.47 4.00 -14.14
N VAL A 155 -6.19 3.96 -14.33
CA VAL A 155 -5.25 5.04 -14.03
C VAL A 155 -4.20 5.18 -15.11
N LEU A 156 -3.67 6.40 -15.27
CA LEU A 156 -2.50 6.68 -16.09
C LEU A 156 -1.26 6.63 -15.20
N VAL A 157 -0.24 5.90 -15.63
CA VAL A 157 1.01 5.70 -14.90
C VAL A 157 2.15 6.36 -15.68
N ASN A 158 2.98 7.13 -14.99
CA ASN A 158 4.16 7.81 -15.57
C ASN A 158 3.85 8.58 -16.86
N ASP A 159 2.68 9.22 -16.92
CA ASP A 159 2.19 10.02 -18.05
C ASP A 159 2.04 9.28 -19.39
N GLY A 160 2.05 7.94 -19.41
CA GLY A 160 2.00 7.21 -20.68
C GLY A 160 1.32 5.86 -20.66
N GLU A 161 1.38 5.13 -19.56
CA GLU A 161 0.83 3.78 -19.48
C GLU A 161 -0.55 3.77 -18.82
N GLU A 162 -1.53 3.17 -19.50
CA GLU A 162 -2.86 2.93 -18.95
C GLU A 162 -2.89 1.58 -18.19
N VAL A 163 -3.34 1.62 -16.95
CA VAL A 163 -3.58 0.43 -16.14
C VAL A 163 -5.07 0.35 -15.82
N MET A 164 -5.75 -0.60 -16.44
CA MET A 164 -7.21 -0.77 -16.33
C MET A 164 -7.58 -1.73 -15.22
N GLY A 165 -8.78 -1.54 -14.63
CA GLY A 165 -9.39 -2.42 -13.66
C GLY A 165 -10.86 -2.14 -13.48
N ASP A 166 -11.61 -3.10 -12.93
CA ASP A 166 -13.04 -2.95 -12.65
C ASP A 166 -13.35 -1.91 -11.56
N ALA A 167 -12.36 -1.59 -10.75
CA ALA A 167 -12.40 -0.54 -9.73
C ALA A 167 -10.99 -0.05 -9.39
N VAL A 168 -10.92 1.11 -8.71
CA VAL A 168 -9.67 1.68 -8.23
C VAL A 168 -9.79 2.00 -6.74
N ILE A 169 -8.79 1.60 -5.95
CA ILE A 169 -8.65 1.95 -4.54
C ILE A 169 -7.51 2.95 -4.40
N VAL A 170 -7.80 4.12 -3.83
CA VAL A 170 -6.78 5.14 -3.54
C VAL A 170 -6.28 4.93 -2.10
N ALA A 171 -5.06 4.40 -1.95
CA ALA A 171 -4.42 4.06 -0.66
C ALA A 171 -3.07 4.77 -0.47
N THR A 172 -2.95 5.99 -0.96
CA THR A 172 -1.70 6.75 -1.11
C THR A 172 -1.17 7.39 0.17
N GLY A 173 -1.91 7.28 1.26
CA GLY A 173 -1.58 7.97 2.52
C GLY A 173 -1.81 9.48 2.45
N HIS A 174 -1.49 10.18 3.53
CA HIS A 174 -1.81 11.61 3.67
C HIS A 174 -0.79 12.56 3.00
N SER A 175 0.38 12.05 2.61
CA SER A 175 1.45 12.90 2.06
C SER A 175 1.37 13.07 0.53
N ALA A 176 0.51 12.33 -0.16
CA ALA A 176 0.35 12.37 -1.61
C ALA A 176 -0.49 13.57 -2.07
N ARG A 177 0.06 14.79 -1.91
CA ARG A 177 -0.65 16.05 -2.23
C ARG A 177 -1.05 16.16 -3.70
N ASP A 178 -0.26 15.59 -4.59
CA ASP A 178 -0.54 15.51 -6.02
C ASP A 178 -1.81 14.69 -6.31
N ILE A 179 -2.06 13.62 -5.56
CA ILE A 179 -3.29 12.84 -5.68
C ILE A 179 -4.51 13.63 -5.17
N TYR A 180 -4.39 14.41 -4.11
CA TYR A 180 -5.46 15.32 -3.70
C TYR A 180 -5.77 16.37 -4.78
N ALA A 181 -4.74 16.98 -5.37
CA ALA A 181 -4.91 17.90 -6.47
C ALA A 181 -5.53 17.23 -7.71
N LEU A 182 -5.15 15.98 -7.99
CA LEU A 182 -5.75 15.18 -9.05
C LEU A 182 -7.24 14.92 -8.79
N CYS A 183 -7.61 14.52 -7.56
CA CYS A 183 -9.01 14.36 -7.18
C CYS A 183 -9.83 15.61 -7.46
N GLN A 184 -9.31 16.80 -7.09
CA GLN A 184 -9.99 18.07 -7.36
C GLN A 184 -10.14 18.34 -8.86
N ARG A 185 -9.06 18.16 -9.65
CA ARG A 185 -9.11 18.34 -11.11
C ARG A 185 -10.12 17.42 -11.80
N ARG A 186 -10.29 16.22 -11.28
CA ARG A 186 -11.21 15.21 -11.84
C ARG A 186 -12.62 15.26 -11.22
N GLY A 187 -12.91 16.26 -10.41
CA GLY A 187 -14.24 16.47 -9.82
C GLY A 187 -14.60 15.45 -8.73
N VAL A 188 -13.62 14.73 -8.17
CA VAL A 188 -13.85 13.86 -7.02
C VAL A 188 -14.08 14.71 -5.79
N ARG A 189 -15.24 14.56 -5.17
CA ARG A 189 -15.58 15.31 -3.96
C ARG A 189 -14.65 14.94 -2.81
N THR A 190 -14.01 15.96 -2.24
CA THR A 190 -13.16 15.81 -1.05
C THR A 190 -13.70 16.69 0.06
N GLU A 191 -13.64 16.18 1.29
CA GLU A 191 -14.06 16.91 2.49
C GLU A 191 -12.90 16.94 3.49
N PHE A 192 -12.71 18.11 4.11
CA PHE A 192 -11.78 18.25 5.22
C PHE A 192 -12.35 17.51 6.43
N LYS A 193 -11.55 16.67 7.04
CA LYS A 193 -11.88 16.04 8.31
C LYS A 193 -10.96 16.61 9.37
N PRO A 194 -11.50 17.39 10.35
CA PRO A 194 -10.72 18.00 11.44
C PRO A 194 -10.12 16.94 12.39
#